data_fd181cd44f451d5db5cffac4f7114fad
#
_entry.id   fd181cd44f451d5db5cffac4f7114fad
#
_cell.length_a   1.000
_cell.length_b   1.000
_cell.length_c   1.000
_cell.angle_alpha   90.00
_cell.angle_beta   90.00
_cell.angle_gamma   90.00
#
_symmetry.space_group_name_H-M   'P 1'
#
loop_
_entity.id
_entity.type
_entity.pdbx_description
1 polymer ?
#
loop_
_entity_poly.entity_id
_entity_poly.type
_entity_poly.pdbx_seq_one_letter_code
_entity_poly.pdbx_strand_id
1 'polypeptide(L)'
;MTDDANTKTHHQNIQSHIVNPSDVIYTRFEVKKMTLSETLTSVYENRNLIKAVFSSRRKKSEECRKVTVKPLLIKGEYIYQAEYTYEKKVIHKNFPEDEFPIFCESLIDTYRQADIFTESEEIQILASKPGNPRIRTRKTEVRKADLSHNRDRNYLIAEGIPCDFLIHLGVMTKDGQVKHRHYSKFRQINRFLETVDDVYDRLPNDRPVKIIDFGCGKSYLTFALYYYLHILRGRDVEITGLDLKEDVIDFCSRTACELGYDGLSFLMGDIADYKDDSADMVVTLHACDTATDFALINAVKWNTKVILSVPCCQHELFGQIENEVMNPMLRHGIIRDKFTELLTDGLRALKLEEMGYRVDMIEFTSQEHTAKNIMIRAVKGMPYKKKMIQAGREYEALKEAFGVHPAIDLMRKE
;
A
#
# COMPACT_ATOMS: atom_id res chain seq x y z
N MET A 1 -15.26 7.43 68.14
CA MET A 1 -13.78 7.20 68.17
C MET A 1 -13.48 6.61 66.84
N THR A 2 -13.12 7.48 65.90
CA THR A 2 -11.82 7.67 65.21
C THR A 2 -11.52 6.55 64.24
N ASP A 3 -11.20 6.69 62.99
CA ASP A 3 -10.75 7.84 62.18
C ASP A 3 -10.83 7.49 60.72
N ASP A 4 -10.97 8.56 59.96
CA ASP A 4 -10.84 8.69 58.52
C ASP A 4 -9.61 8.09 57.88
N ALA A 5 -9.74 7.57 56.66
CA ALA A 5 -8.69 7.71 55.64
C ALA A 5 -9.28 7.77 54.24
N ASN A 6 -9.29 8.95 53.75
CA ASN A 6 -9.61 9.48 52.45
C ASN A 6 -8.58 9.04 51.39
N THR A 7 -8.96 8.31 50.33
CA THR A 7 -8.11 8.10 49.15
C THR A 7 -8.78 8.71 47.93
N LYS A 8 -8.37 9.94 47.63
CA LYS A 8 -8.70 10.63 46.36
C LYS A 8 -7.99 9.99 45.19
N THR A 9 -8.72 9.36 44.31
CA THR A 9 -8.28 8.99 42.96
C THR A 9 -8.26 10.21 42.06
N HIS A 10 -7.08 10.60 41.61
CA HIS A 10 -6.88 11.61 40.58
C HIS A 10 -7.29 11.05 39.22
N HIS A 11 -8.43 11.52 38.71
CA HIS A 11 -8.74 11.48 37.29
C HIS A 11 -7.91 12.57 36.60
N GLN A 12 -6.85 12.20 35.88
CA GLN A 12 -6.22 13.09 34.92
C GLN A 12 -7.08 13.14 33.63
N ASN A 13 -7.71 14.30 33.43
CA ASN A 13 -8.33 14.69 32.18
C ASN A 13 -7.26 14.85 31.11
N ILE A 14 -7.21 13.94 30.13
CA ILE A 14 -6.48 14.14 28.87
C ILE A 14 -7.41 14.97 27.98
N GLN A 15 -7.25 16.29 28.02
CA GLN A 15 -7.80 17.18 27.02
C GLN A 15 -7.04 16.97 25.70
N SER A 16 -7.73 16.44 24.71
CA SER A 16 -7.29 16.43 23.32
C SER A 16 -7.16 17.89 22.82
N HIS A 17 -5.93 18.36 22.66
CA HIS A 17 -5.67 19.62 21.98
C HIS A 17 -6.01 19.45 20.49
N ILE A 18 -7.16 19.94 20.09
CA ILE A 18 -7.48 20.22 18.68
C ILE A 18 -6.59 21.41 18.29
N VAL A 19 -5.53 21.16 17.54
CA VAL A 19 -4.69 22.20 16.94
C VAL A 19 -5.51 22.89 15.84
N ASN A 20 -5.81 24.17 16.03
CA ASN A 20 -6.50 25.00 15.04
C ASN A 20 -5.63 25.12 13.77
N PRO A 21 -6.18 25.01 12.54
CA PRO A 21 -5.41 25.15 11.29
C PRO A 21 -4.77 26.53 11.09
N SER A 22 -5.08 27.53 11.92
CA SER A 22 -4.52 28.89 11.90
C SER A 22 -3.18 29.06 12.63
N ASP A 23 -2.69 28.05 13.35
CA ASP A 23 -1.46 28.16 14.16
C ASP A 23 -0.20 27.63 13.45
N VAL A 24 -0.24 27.46 12.14
CA VAL A 24 0.97 27.24 11.36
C VAL A 24 1.75 28.55 11.28
N ILE A 25 2.67 28.76 12.22
CA ILE A 25 3.62 29.87 12.21
C ILE A 25 4.54 29.70 10.99
N TYR A 26 4.21 30.36 9.88
CA TYR A 26 5.13 30.50 8.74
C TYR A 26 6.31 31.38 9.18
N THR A 27 7.38 30.77 9.67
CA THR A 27 8.63 31.49 9.98
C THR A 27 9.20 32.03 8.67
N ARG A 28 9.43 33.36 8.63
CA ARG A 28 9.98 34.07 7.47
C ARG A 28 11.44 33.65 7.27
N PHE A 29 11.88 33.49 6.00
CA PHE A 29 13.28 33.29 5.70
C PHE A 29 14.13 34.50 6.11
N GLU A 30 15.21 34.25 6.84
CA GLU A 30 16.19 35.26 7.25
C GLU A 30 17.46 35.11 6.40
N VAL A 31 18.10 36.26 6.07
CA VAL A 31 19.36 36.27 5.33
C VAL A 31 20.51 35.99 6.29
N LYS A 32 21.24 34.89 6.07
CA LYS A 32 22.41 34.50 6.89
C LYS A 32 23.69 35.11 6.29
N LYS A 33 24.57 35.67 7.13
CA LYS A 33 25.89 36.22 6.71
C LYS A 33 26.99 35.16 6.63
N MET A 34 26.65 33.90 6.34
CA MET A 34 27.61 32.79 6.17
C MET A 34 27.92 32.61 4.69
N THR A 35 29.15 32.23 4.38
CA THR A 35 29.55 31.79 3.05
C THR A 35 28.96 30.42 2.71
N LEU A 36 28.99 30.04 1.43
CA LEU A 36 28.55 28.71 0.98
C LEU A 36 29.35 27.61 1.68
N SER A 37 30.68 27.74 1.68
CA SER A 37 31.59 26.77 2.28
C SER A 37 31.34 26.61 3.79
N GLU A 38 31.23 27.70 4.54
CA GLU A 38 30.90 27.66 5.97
C GLU A 38 29.54 26.99 6.24
N THR A 39 28.55 27.22 5.39
CA THR A 39 27.20 26.63 5.52
C THR A 39 27.26 25.11 5.31
N LEU A 40 27.91 24.64 4.24
CA LEU A 40 28.04 23.23 3.93
C LEU A 40 28.90 22.48 4.96
N THR A 41 29.99 23.10 5.41
CA THR A 41 30.84 22.56 6.49
C THR A 41 30.07 22.43 7.80
N SER A 42 29.25 23.43 8.17
CA SER A 42 28.41 23.36 9.38
C SER A 42 27.38 22.22 9.30
N VAL A 43 26.77 21.98 8.13
CA VAL A 43 25.85 20.86 7.92
C VAL A 43 26.57 19.50 8.05
N TYR A 44 27.78 19.41 7.53
CA TYR A 44 28.62 18.22 7.62
C TYR A 44 29.07 17.93 9.06
N GLU A 45 29.64 18.90 9.76
CA GLU A 45 30.14 18.74 11.12
C GLU A 45 29.04 18.37 12.12
N ASN A 46 27.85 18.93 11.96
CA ASN A 46 26.70 18.62 12.80
C ASN A 46 25.98 17.32 12.43
N ARG A 47 26.32 16.68 11.31
CA ARG A 47 25.65 15.46 10.77
C ARG A 47 24.13 15.57 10.76
N ASN A 48 23.59 16.76 10.52
CA ASN A 48 22.15 17.05 10.65
C ASN A 48 21.41 17.14 9.31
N LEU A 49 22.05 16.74 8.19
CA LEU A 49 21.43 16.74 6.89
C LEU A 49 20.28 15.72 6.81
N ILE A 50 19.10 16.16 6.37
CA ILE A 50 18.03 15.27 5.93
C ILE A 50 18.15 15.03 4.43
N LYS A 51 18.26 16.10 3.65
CA LYS A 51 18.51 16.06 2.20
C LYS A 51 18.97 17.42 1.70
N ALA A 52 19.73 17.43 0.60
CA ALA A 52 20.05 18.64 -0.18
C ALA A 52 19.58 18.42 -1.64
N VAL A 53 18.88 19.39 -2.20
CA VAL A 53 18.33 19.32 -3.57
C VAL A 53 18.90 20.44 -4.40
N PHE A 54 19.67 20.11 -5.44
CA PHE A 54 20.27 21.03 -6.38
C PHE A 54 19.43 21.05 -7.67
N SER A 55 18.97 22.22 -8.09
CA SER A 55 18.02 22.39 -9.19
C SER A 55 18.28 23.70 -9.97
N SER A 56 17.47 23.94 -11.01
CA SER A 56 17.62 25.14 -11.86
C SER A 56 18.95 25.17 -12.62
N ARG A 57 19.12 24.28 -13.59
CA ARG A 57 20.30 24.14 -14.44
C ARG A 57 20.77 25.50 -15.02
N ARG A 58 22.07 25.75 -15.01
CA ARG A 58 22.66 26.97 -15.61
C ARG A 58 22.64 26.94 -17.15
N LYS A 59 22.88 25.75 -17.72
CA LYS A 59 22.91 25.53 -19.18
C LYS A 59 21.74 24.62 -19.59
N LYS A 60 21.09 24.95 -20.71
CA LYS A 60 20.04 24.09 -21.29
C LYS A 60 20.57 22.74 -21.78
N SER A 61 21.87 22.68 -22.13
CA SER A 61 22.55 21.46 -22.54
C SER A 61 22.87 20.49 -21.42
N GLU A 62 22.72 20.89 -20.15
CA GLU A 62 22.87 19.98 -19.02
C GLU A 62 21.67 19.01 -19.00
N GLU A 63 21.93 17.71 -19.11
CA GLU A 63 20.88 16.68 -19.17
C GLU A 63 20.29 16.35 -17.79
N CYS A 64 21.13 16.43 -16.73
CA CYS A 64 20.68 16.13 -15.38
C CYS A 64 19.81 17.28 -14.85
N ARG A 65 18.53 17.00 -14.60
CA ARG A 65 17.53 18.00 -14.17
C ARG A 65 17.74 18.49 -12.75
N LYS A 66 18.11 17.59 -11.85
CA LYS A 66 18.39 17.87 -10.45
C LYS A 66 19.29 16.80 -9.85
N VAL A 67 20.00 17.16 -8.79
CA VAL A 67 20.75 16.22 -7.94
C VAL A 67 20.18 16.32 -6.53
N THR A 68 19.85 15.17 -5.93
CA THR A 68 19.42 15.08 -4.52
C THR A 68 20.48 14.32 -3.74
N VAL A 69 21.02 14.94 -2.69
CA VAL A 69 22.02 14.31 -1.79
C VAL A 69 21.34 13.96 -0.47
N LYS A 70 21.53 12.73 -0.01
CA LYS A 70 21.00 12.24 1.26
C LYS A 70 22.07 11.49 2.05
N PRO A 71 22.06 11.56 3.39
CA PRO A 71 22.87 10.69 4.22
C PRO A 71 22.30 9.27 4.25
N LEU A 72 23.18 8.28 4.33
CA LEU A 72 22.83 6.87 4.45
C LEU A 72 23.79 6.16 5.40
N LEU A 73 23.31 5.09 6.03
CA LEU A 73 24.13 4.16 6.79
C LEU A 73 24.23 2.84 6.02
N ILE A 74 25.39 2.51 5.48
CA ILE A 74 25.63 1.25 4.74
C ILE A 74 26.67 0.42 5.49
N LYS A 75 26.31 -0.78 5.95
CA LYS A 75 27.17 -1.69 6.73
C LYS A 75 27.80 -1.02 7.97
N GLY A 76 27.09 -0.07 8.59
CA GLY A 76 27.57 0.67 9.75
C GLY A 76 28.43 1.90 9.42
N GLU A 77 28.73 2.17 8.16
CA GLU A 77 29.45 3.35 7.71
C GLU A 77 28.49 4.46 7.28
N TYR A 78 28.70 5.68 7.77
CA TYR A 78 27.93 6.86 7.38
C TYR A 78 28.51 7.41 6.08
N ILE A 79 27.67 7.47 5.03
CA ILE A 79 28.04 7.95 3.70
C ILE A 79 26.96 8.87 3.15
N TYR A 80 27.25 9.52 2.02
CA TYR A 80 26.24 10.25 1.26
C TYR A 80 25.94 9.57 -0.05
N GLN A 81 24.68 9.66 -0.51
CA GLN A 81 24.25 9.23 -1.83
C GLN A 81 23.72 10.42 -2.62
N ALA A 82 24.27 10.64 -3.80
CA ALA A 82 23.75 11.56 -4.79
C ALA A 82 22.85 10.83 -5.80
N GLU A 83 21.61 11.26 -5.89
CA GLU A 83 20.62 10.82 -6.88
C GLU A 83 20.56 11.84 -8.01
N TYR A 84 21.02 11.46 -9.19
CA TYR A 84 20.99 12.26 -10.42
C TYR A 84 19.70 11.96 -11.19
N THR A 85 18.79 12.92 -11.30
CA THR A 85 17.52 12.76 -12.01
C THR A 85 17.63 13.33 -13.44
N TYR A 86 17.59 12.46 -14.43
CA TYR A 86 17.48 12.77 -15.85
C TYR A 86 16.02 12.69 -16.32
N GLU A 87 15.76 12.91 -17.62
CA GLU A 87 14.40 12.84 -18.15
C GLU A 87 13.79 11.43 -18.07
N LYS A 88 14.59 10.40 -18.38
CA LYS A 88 14.13 8.99 -18.49
C LYS A 88 14.88 8.02 -17.58
N LYS A 89 15.81 8.49 -16.76
CA LYS A 89 16.60 7.64 -15.87
C LYS A 89 16.99 8.36 -14.59
N VAL A 90 17.25 7.59 -13.55
CA VAL A 90 17.84 8.04 -12.29
C VAL A 90 19.12 7.26 -12.07
N ILE A 91 20.20 7.93 -11.66
CA ILE A 91 21.50 7.33 -11.37
C ILE A 91 21.87 7.67 -9.95
N HIS A 92 22.30 6.67 -9.18
CA HIS A 92 22.77 6.85 -7.80
C HIS A 92 24.30 6.73 -7.76
N LYS A 93 24.94 7.60 -7.00
CA LYS A 93 26.38 7.55 -6.72
C LYS A 93 26.61 7.78 -5.24
N ASN A 94 27.27 6.83 -4.59
CA ASN A 94 27.67 6.94 -3.20
C ASN A 94 29.05 7.58 -3.10
N PHE A 95 29.28 8.35 -2.04
CA PHE A 95 30.57 8.98 -1.75
C PHE A 95 30.79 9.11 -0.24
N PRO A 96 32.07 9.17 0.20
CA PRO A 96 32.43 9.29 1.61
C PRO A 96 31.91 10.58 2.27
N GLU A 97 31.78 10.54 3.58
CA GLU A 97 31.23 11.62 4.38
C GLU A 97 32.01 12.93 4.22
N ASP A 98 33.34 12.86 4.21
CA ASP A 98 34.26 14.00 4.14
C ASP A 98 34.25 14.73 2.77
N GLU A 99 33.77 14.07 1.71
CA GLU A 99 33.59 14.68 0.39
C GLU A 99 32.33 15.57 0.29
N PHE A 100 31.40 15.50 1.26
CA PHE A 100 30.09 16.18 1.17
C PHE A 100 30.19 17.70 0.90
N PRO A 101 30.99 18.50 1.64
CA PRO A 101 31.06 19.95 1.41
C PRO A 101 31.57 20.28 0.01
N ILE A 102 32.68 19.67 -0.40
CA ILE A 102 33.34 19.91 -1.70
C ILE A 102 32.40 19.46 -2.85
N PHE A 103 31.78 18.29 -2.70
CA PHE A 103 30.83 17.77 -3.69
C PHE A 103 29.64 18.70 -3.87
N CYS A 104 29.00 19.14 -2.78
CA CYS A 104 27.86 20.05 -2.83
C CYS A 104 28.22 21.44 -3.38
N GLU A 105 29.42 21.94 -3.04
CA GLU A 105 29.92 23.21 -3.57
C GLU A 105 30.10 23.14 -5.10
N SER A 106 30.66 22.04 -5.63
CA SER A 106 30.83 21.82 -7.06
C SER A 106 29.51 21.81 -7.84
N LEU A 107 28.42 21.39 -7.23
CA LEU A 107 27.09 21.38 -7.85
C LEU A 107 26.54 22.79 -8.10
N ILE A 108 26.98 23.81 -7.38
CA ILE A 108 26.60 25.22 -7.59
C ILE A 108 27.12 25.77 -8.91
N ASP A 109 28.17 25.18 -9.47
CA ASP A 109 28.65 25.53 -10.83
C ASP A 109 27.71 25.04 -11.94
N THR A 110 26.91 24.01 -11.64
CA THR A 110 25.93 23.43 -12.57
C THR A 110 24.51 23.94 -12.31
N TYR A 111 24.15 24.17 -11.05
CA TYR A 111 22.81 24.56 -10.64
C TYR A 111 22.77 25.96 -10.00
N ARG A 112 21.65 26.68 -10.21
CA ARG A 112 21.44 28.03 -9.66
C ARG A 112 20.77 28.05 -8.31
N GLN A 113 20.23 26.91 -7.85
CA GLN A 113 19.50 26.80 -6.61
C GLN A 113 19.89 25.51 -5.90
N ALA A 114 20.06 25.63 -4.58
CA ALA A 114 20.08 24.48 -3.69
C ALA A 114 19.13 24.72 -2.51
N ASP A 115 18.33 23.72 -2.17
CA ASP A 115 17.48 23.69 -0.97
C ASP A 115 17.99 22.57 -0.06
N ILE A 116 18.54 22.95 1.09
CA ILE A 116 19.14 22.05 2.08
C ILE A 116 18.19 21.94 3.27
N PHE A 117 17.76 20.76 3.59
CA PHE A 117 16.90 20.45 4.72
C PHE A 117 17.74 19.77 5.79
N THR A 118 17.84 20.41 6.94
CA THR A 118 18.47 19.86 8.15
C THR A 118 17.41 19.45 9.16
N GLU A 119 17.81 18.85 10.25
CA GLU A 119 16.89 18.42 11.32
C GLU A 119 16.09 19.59 11.94
N SER A 120 16.59 20.83 11.88
CA SER A 120 15.95 22.00 12.54
C SER A 120 15.79 23.22 11.65
N GLU A 121 16.44 23.25 10.48
CA GLU A 121 16.45 24.41 9.58
C GLU A 121 16.26 23.99 8.11
N GLU A 122 15.65 24.86 7.34
CA GLU A 122 15.69 24.83 5.87
C GLU A 122 16.58 25.97 5.39
N ILE A 123 17.57 25.62 4.55
CA ILE A 123 18.57 26.56 4.01
C ILE A 123 18.37 26.63 2.51
N GLN A 124 18.03 27.81 2.01
CA GLN A 124 17.89 28.08 0.57
C GLN A 124 19.11 28.85 0.07
N ILE A 125 19.77 28.31 -0.96
CA ILE A 125 20.92 28.89 -1.61
C ILE A 125 20.52 29.31 -3.02
N LEU A 126 20.55 30.61 -3.31
CA LEU A 126 20.27 31.19 -4.60
C LEU A 126 21.55 31.72 -5.22
N ALA A 127 22.11 30.98 -6.16
CA ALA A 127 23.37 31.24 -6.81
C ALA A 127 23.18 31.71 -8.25
N SER A 128 22.62 32.90 -8.46
CA SER A 128 22.55 33.50 -9.82
C SER A 128 23.94 33.60 -10.48
N LYS A 129 24.96 33.97 -9.66
CA LYS A 129 26.39 33.86 -9.97
C LYS A 129 27.04 32.86 -9.02
N PRO A 130 27.87 31.92 -9.49
CA PRO A 130 28.48 30.89 -8.64
C PRO A 130 29.27 31.48 -7.44
N GLY A 131 30.09 32.47 -7.68
CA GLY A 131 30.97 33.06 -6.67
C GLY A 131 30.30 33.98 -5.63
N ASN A 132 28.99 34.25 -5.75
CA ASN A 132 28.25 35.09 -4.78
C ASN A 132 26.83 34.59 -4.54
N PRO A 133 26.66 33.43 -3.92
CA PRO A 133 25.34 32.89 -3.61
C PRO A 133 24.67 33.67 -2.46
N ARG A 134 23.37 33.87 -2.55
CA ARG A 134 22.56 34.41 -1.47
C ARG A 134 21.98 33.26 -0.65
N ILE A 135 22.28 33.24 0.66
CA ILE A 135 21.85 32.19 1.58
C ILE A 135 20.74 32.74 2.48
N ARG A 136 19.67 31.97 2.61
CA ARG A 136 18.54 32.27 3.48
C ARG A 136 18.21 31.03 4.29
N THR A 137 17.82 31.22 5.54
CA THR A 137 17.43 30.15 6.44
C THR A 137 16.07 30.39 7.06
N ARG A 138 15.36 29.33 7.37
CA ARG A 138 14.20 29.37 8.25
C ARG A 138 14.22 28.17 9.19
N LYS A 139 13.78 28.38 10.42
CA LYS A 139 13.60 27.29 11.38
C LYS A 139 12.42 26.42 10.98
N THR A 140 12.56 25.12 11.16
CA THR A 140 11.50 24.12 10.93
C THR A 140 11.31 23.30 12.21
N GLU A 141 10.23 22.56 12.29
CA GLU A 141 10.08 21.54 13.33
C GLU A 141 11.22 20.53 13.25
N VAL A 142 11.69 20.11 14.41
CA VAL A 142 12.81 19.16 14.51
C VAL A 142 12.38 17.82 13.92
N ARG A 143 13.14 17.36 12.92
CA ARG A 143 12.96 16.08 12.24
C ARG A 143 14.29 15.35 12.22
N LYS A 144 14.27 14.03 12.36
CA LYS A 144 15.50 13.23 12.23
C LYS A 144 15.68 12.78 10.77
N ALA A 145 16.94 12.67 10.35
CA ALA A 145 17.26 12.08 9.05
C ALA A 145 16.96 10.58 9.09
N ASP A 146 16.29 10.08 8.04
CA ASP A 146 16.18 8.66 7.79
C ASP A 146 17.45 8.18 7.08
N LEU A 147 18.31 7.48 7.83
CA LEU A 147 19.61 6.98 7.36
C LEU A 147 19.50 5.60 6.69
N SER A 148 18.30 5.03 6.57
CA SER A 148 18.14 3.72 5.95
C SER A 148 18.47 3.76 4.45
N HIS A 149 19.33 2.83 4.00
CA HIS A 149 19.73 2.70 2.59
C HIS A 149 18.57 2.25 1.68
N ASN A 150 17.73 1.38 2.20
CA ASN A 150 16.43 1.07 1.65
C ASN A 150 15.41 1.96 2.38
N ARG A 151 14.42 2.51 1.67
CA ARG A 151 13.16 2.80 2.33
C ARG A 151 12.77 1.48 2.99
N ASP A 152 13.01 1.35 4.28
CA ASP A 152 12.34 0.34 5.06
C ASP A 152 10.87 0.68 4.85
N ARG A 153 10.23 -0.09 3.95
CA ARG A 153 8.80 -0.13 3.94
C ARG A 153 8.47 -0.58 5.34
N ASN A 154 7.77 0.24 6.09
CA ASN A 154 7.24 -0.16 7.39
C ASN A 154 6.25 -1.30 7.13
N TYR A 155 6.81 -2.49 6.92
CA TYR A 155 6.01 -3.69 6.77
C TYR A 155 5.26 -3.94 8.06
N LEU A 156 3.98 -4.29 7.97
CA LEU A 156 3.17 -4.65 9.13
C LEU A 156 3.72 -5.90 9.82
N ILE A 157 4.31 -6.81 9.05
CA ILE A 157 5.16 -7.90 9.56
C ILE A 157 6.61 -7.53 9.19
N ALA A 158 7.39 -7.09 10.18
CA ALA A 158 8.76 -6.64 9.95
C ALA A 158 9.72 -7.82 9.77
N GLU A 159 10.74 -7.66 8.92
CA GLU A 159 11.89 -8.57 8.88
C GLU A 159 12.74 -8.40 10.14
N GLY A 160 13.33 -9.48 10.64
CA GLY A 160 14.10 -9.50 11.90
C GLY A 160 13.24 -9.77 13.14
N ILE A 161 11.91 -9.78 13.03
CA ILE A 161 10.99 -10.18 14.10
C ILE A 161 10.40 -11.55 13.75
N PRO A 162 10.60 -12.59 14.58
CA PRO A 162 10.03 -13.92 14.32
C PRO A 162 8.50 -13.86 14.20
N CYS A 163 7.97 -14.43 13.12
CA CYS A 163 6.55 -14.55 12.85
C CYS A 163 6.21 -16.03 12.66
N ASP A 164 5.40 -16.59 13.55
CA ASP A 164 5.14 -18.02 13.70
C ASP A 164 4.62 -18.69 12.41
N PHE A 165 3.56 -18.16 11.78
CA PHE A 165 3.04 -18.73 10.55
C PHE A 165 4.03 -18.61 9.38
N LEU A 166 4.84 -17.55 9.28
CA LEU A 166 5.86 -17.41 8.24
C LEU A 166 7.00 -18.40 8.43
N ILE A 167 7.35 -18.70 9.69
CA ILE A 167 8.35 -19.71 10.04
C ILE A 167 7.80 -21.10 9.70
N HIS A 168 6.57 -21.40 10.11
CA HIS A 168 5.90 -22.67 9.86
C HIS A 168 5.76 -22.96 8.35
N LEU A 169 5.31 -21.96 7.58
CA LEU A 169 5.18 -22.06 6.11
C LEU A 169 6.53 -21.94 5.36
N GLY A 170 7.63 -21.84 6.08
CA GLY A 170 8.98 -21.88 5.52
C GLY A 170 9.43 -20.64 4.77
N VAL A 171 8.72 -19.51 4.93
CA VAL A 171 9.05 -18.19 4.35
C VAL A 171 10.14 -17.50 5.14
N MET A 172 10.14 -17.64 6.48
CA MET A 172 11.02 -17.01 7.43
C MET A 172 11.85 -18.04 8.21
N THR A 173 12.99 -17.65 8.72
CA THR A 173 13.81 -18.47 9.63
C THR A 173 13.35 -18.24 11.08
N LYS A 174 13.80 -19.08 12.02
CA LYS A 174 13.43 -18.97 13.45
C LYS A 174 13.92 -17.69 14.11
N ASP A 175 14.94 -17.06 13.56
CA ASP A 175 15.52 -15.77 13.98
C ASP A 175 14.91 -14.56 13.24
N GLY A 176 13.81 -14.76 12.50
CA GLY A 176 13.04 -13.69 11.88
C GLY A 176 13.56 -13.23 10.51
N GLN A 177 14.57 -13.89 9.92
CA GLN A 177 15.09 -13.50 8.61
C GLN A 177 14.25 -14.10 7.48
N VAL A 178 13.90 -13.29 6.48
CA VAL A 178 13.16 -13.75 5.30
C VAL A 178 14.11 -14.54 4.37
N LYS A 179 13.70 -15.75 4.00
CA LYS A 179 14.49 -16.57 3.05
C LYS A 179 14.46 -15.93 1.66
N HIS A 180 15.62 -15.69 1.06
CA HIS A 180 15.78 -14.97 -0.20
C HIS A 180 14.81 -15.42 -1.31
N ARG A 181 14.62 -16.71 -1.49
CA ARG A 181 13.68 -17.30 -2.49
C ARG A 181 12.21 -16.97 -2.22
N HIS A 182 11.85 -16.55 -1.00
CA HIS A 182 10.48 -16.23 -0.57
C HIS A 182 10.24 -14.73 -0.35
N TYR A 183 11.21 -13.88 -0.70
CA TYR A 183 11.10 -12.43 -0.50
C TYR A 183 9.91 -11.82 -1.28
N SER A 184 9.63 -12.34 -2.47
CA SER A 184 8.45 -11.95 -3.25
C SER A 184 7.13 -12.26 -2.52
N LYS A 185 7.03 -13.47 -1.92
CA LYS A 185 5.86 -13.88 -1.14
C LYS A 185 5.71 -13.02 0.12
N PHE A 186 6.79 -12.75 0.82
CA PHE A 186 6.81 -11.85 1.99
C PHE A 186 6.30 -10.44 1.65
N ARG A 187 6.75 -9.87 0.53
CA ARG A 187 6.26 -8.57 0.05
C ARG A 187 4.78 -8.61 -0.32
N GLN A 188 4.32 -9.67 -0.97
CA GLN A 188 2.91 -9.87 -1.31
C GLN A 188 2.04 -9.91 -0.05
N ILE A 189 2.47 -10.64 0.98
CA ILE A 189 1.77 -10.73 2.27
C ILE A 189 1.65 -9.34 2.90
N ASN A 190 2.74 -8.60 3.04
CA ASN A 190 2.71 -7.26 3.63
C ASN A 190 1.84 -6.29 2.81
N ARG A 191 1.90 -6.36 1.46
CA ARG A 191 1.04 -5.52 0.61
C ARG A 191 -0.45 -5.83 0.79
N PHE A 192 -0.79 -7.10 0.97
CA PHE A 192 -2.16 -7.51 1.31
C PHE A 192 -2.58 -6.91 2.67
N LEU A 193 -1.74 -7.05 3.67
CA LEU A 193 -2.03 -6.52 5.01
C LEU A 193 -2.15 -4.99 5.02
N GLU A 194 -1.34 -4.25 4.26
CA GLU A 194 -1.51 -2.80 4.06
C GLU A 194 -2.92 -2.47 3.52
N THR A 195 -3.42 -3.28 2.57
CA THR A 195 -4.77 -3.08 2.01
C THR A 195 -5.88 -3.38 3.03
N VAL A 196 -5.64 -4.36 3.91
CA VAL A 196 -6.55 -4.68 5.03
C VAL A 196 -6.51 -3.56 6.08
N ASP A 197 -5.34 -3.02 6.39
CA ASP A 197 -5.16 -1.90 7.34
C ASP A 197 -5.91 -0.64 6.89
N ASP A 198 -5.88 -0.32 5.59
CA ASP A 198 -6.62 0.80 4.99
C ASP A 198 -8.14 0.74 5.24
N VAL A 199 -8.69 -0.46 5.46
CA VAL A 199 -10.13 -0.68 5.67
C VAL A 199 -10.46 -1.21 7.07
N TYR A 200 -9.48 -1.31 7.95
CA TYR A 200 -9.59 -1.87 9.29
C TYR A 200 -10.73 -1.23 10.11
N ASP A 201 -10.86 0.10 10.06
CA ASP A 201 -11.89 0.85 10.79
C ASP A 201 -13.32 0.62 10.27
N ARG A 202 -13.49 -0.11 9.17
CA ARG A 202 -14.81 -0.49 8.63
C ARG A 202 -15.33 -1.79 9.21
N LEU A 203 -14.48 -2.55 9.88
CA LEU A 203 -14.85 -3.81 10.51
C LEU A 203 -15.51 -3.56 11.87
N PRO A 204 -16.45 -4.42 12.30
CA PRO A 204 -17.10 -4.30 13.61
C PRO A 204 -16.06 -4.42 14.73
N ASN A 205 -16.26 -3.67 15.82
CA ASN A 205 -15.35 -3.66 16.98
C ASN A 205 -16.01 -4.14 18.29
N ASP A 206 -17.27 -4.51 18.22
CA ASP A 206 -18.14 -4.92 19.35
C ASP A 206 -18.39 -6.44 19.41
N ARG A 207 -17.91 -7.18 18.42
CA ARG A 207 -18.02 -8.63 18.31
C ARG A 207 -16.90 -9.21 17.46
N PRO A 208 -16.73 -10.55 17.43
CA PRO A 208 -15.80 -11.21 16.52
C PRO A 208 -16.06 -10.80 15.05
N VAL A 209 -14.99 -10.55 14.31
CA VAL A 209 -15.06 -10.21 12.88
C VAL A 209 -15.18 -11.49 12.07
N LYS A 210 -16.29 -11.67 11.37
CA LYS A 210 -16.52 -12.85 10.52
C LYS A 210 -15.96 -12.62 9.12
N ILE A 211 -15.05 -13.48 8.70
CA ILE A 211 -14.33 -13.35 7.42
C ILE A 211 -14.41 -14.65 6.64
N ILE A 212 -14.67 -14.56 5.35
CA ILE A 212 -14.67 -15.72 4.44
C ILE A 212 -13.64 -15.47 3.34
N ASP A 213 -12.74 -16.44 3.16
CA ASP A 213 -11.71 -16.44 2.10
C ASP A 213 -12.03 -17.56 1.09
N PHE A 214 -12.53 -17.16 -0.06
CA PHE A 214 -12.89 -18.06 -1.14
C PHE A 214 -11.69 -18.39 -2.04
N GLY A 215 -11.41 -19.68 -2.25
CA GLY A 215 -10.28 -20.16 -3.01
C GLY A 215 -8.96 -19.90 -2.27
N CYS A 216 -8.93 -20.23 -0.98
CA CYS A 216 -7.82 -19.87 -0.08
C CYS A 216 -6.47 -20.53 -0.47
N GLY A 217 -6.47 -21.61 -1.25
CA GLY A 217 -5.29 -22.34 -1.67
C GLY A 217 -4.40 -22.72 -0.47
N LYS A 218 -3.08 -22.50 -0.57
CA LYS A 218 -2.14 -22.73 0.56
C LYS A 218 -2.26 -21.70 1.70
N SER A 219 -3.25 -20.82 1.63
CA SER A 219 -3.71 -19.93 2.70
C SER A 219 -2.65 -18.98 3.32
N TYR A 220 -1.57 -18.69 2.60
CA TYR A 220 -0.58 -17.72 3.11
C TYR A 220 -1.20 -16.38 3.52
N LEU A 221 -2.20 -15.91 2.77
CA LEU A 221 -2.86 -14.64 3.02
C LEU A 221 -3.95 -14.75 4.09
N THR A 222 -4.61 -15.92 4.19
CA THR A 222 -5.58 -16.23 5.25
C THR A 222 -4.88 -16.31 6.62
N PHE A 223 -3.72 -16.99 6.70
CA PHE A 223 -2.89 -17.00 7.91
C PHE A 223 -2.37 -15.61 8.26
N ALA A 224 -1.94 -14.82 7.26
CA ALA A 224 -1.51 -13.46 7.47
C ALA A 224 -2.64 -12.57 8.01
N LEU A 225 -3.86 -12.74 7.51
CA LEU A 225 -5.05 -12.03 7.95
C LEU A 225 -5.37 -12.32 9.42
N TYR A 226 -5.35 -13.60 9.80
CA TYR A 226 -5.52 -14.01 11.20
C TYR A 226 -4.43 -13.41 12.09
N TYR A 227 -3.16 -13.58 11.70
CA TYR A 227 -2.02 -13.03 12.44
C TYR A 227 -2.14 -11.51 12.65
N TYR A 228 -2.47 -10.79 11.57
CA TYR A 228 -2.63 -9.34 11.63
C TYR A 228 -3.78 -8.92 12.54
N LEU A 229 -4.99 -9.46 12.33
CA LEU A 229 -6.17 -9.03 13.07
C LEU A 229 -6.16 -9.54 14.50
N HIS A 230 -5.82 -10.82 14.74
CA HIS A 230 -5.88 -11.42 16.08
C HIS A 230 -4.59 -11.16 16.86
N ILE A 231 -3.42 -11.52 16.31
CA ILE A 231 -2.17 -11.44 17.06
C ILE A 231 -1.66 -9.99 17.18
N LEU A 232 -1.62 -9.23 16.08
CA LEU A 232 -1.06 -7.87 16.10
C LEU A 232 -2.07 -6.82 16.57
N ARG A 233 -3.35 -6.94 16.22
CA ARG A 233 -4.39 -5.96 16.54
C ARG A 233 -5.28 -6.36 17.73
N GLY A 234 -5.14 -7.58 18.27
CA GLY A 234 -5.89 -8.07 19.41
C GLY A 234 -7.40 -8.19 19.17
N ARG A 235 -7.83 -8.42 17.91
CA ARG A 235 -9.24 -8.54 17.53
C ARG A 235 -9.68 -10.00 17.61
N ASP A 236 -10.88 -10.24 18.11
CA ASP A 236 -11.51 -11.53 17.93
C ASP A 236 -11.98 -11.69 16.50
N VAL A 237 -11.64 -12.83 15.90
CA VAL A 237 -11.92 -13.13 14.50
C VAL A 237 -12.41 -14.55 14.33
N GLU A 238 -13.33 -14.74 13.39
CA GLU A 238 -13.78 -16.03 12.89
C GLU A 238 -13.53 -16.04 11.37
N ILE A 239 -12.45 -16.72 10.96
CA ILE A 239 -12.05 -16.78 9.56
C ILE A 239 -12.31 -18.18 9.03
N THR A 240 -13.06 -18.27 7.93
CA THR A 240 -13.28 -19.53 7.22
C THR A 240 -12.64 -19.46 5.84
N GLY A 241 -11.64 -20.32 5.59
CA GLY A 241 -11.05 -20.53 4.28
C GLY A 241 -11.76 -21.67 3.55
N LEU A 242 -12.13 -21.44 2.27
CA LEU A 242 -12.73 -22.46 1.42
C LEU A 242 -11.82 -22.77 0.23
N ASP A 243 -11.70 -24.06 -0.10
CA ASP A 243 -11.07 -24.54 -1.33
C ASP A 243 -11.74 -25.85 -1.80
N LEU A 244 -11.58 -26.20 -3.07
CA LEU A 244 -12.12 -27.43 -3.65
C LEU A 244 -11.21 -28.66 -3.40
N LYS A 245 -9.95 -28.43 -3.00
CA LYS A 245 -8.94 -29.47 -2.90
C LYS A 245 -8.81 -29.96 -1.47
N GLU A 246 -9.13 -31.23 -1.23
CA GLU A 246 -9.06 -31.87 0.08
C GLU A 246 -7.66 -31.81 0.70
N ASP A 247 -6.60 -32.11 -0.08
CA ASP A 247 -5.21 -32.07 0.37
C ASP A 247 -4.77 -30.67 0.84
N VAL A 248 -5.33 -29.62 0.23
CA VAL A 248 -5.10 -28.23 0.62
C VAL A 248 -5.79 -27.92 1.96
N ILE A 249 -7.04 -28.33 2.11
CA ILE A 249 -7.83 -28.13 3.33
C ILE A 249 -7.18 -28.88 4.51
N ASP A 250 -6.76 -30.12 4.31
CA ASP A 250 -6.06 -30.91 5.32
C ASP A 250 -4.75 -30.27 5.77
N PHE A 251 -3.97 -29.76 4.81
CA PHE A 251 -2.73 -29.05 5.11
C PHE A 251 -3.02 -27.79 5.94
N CYS A 252 -3.97 -26.96 5.52
CA CYS A 252 -4.30 -25.70 6.18
C CYS A 252 -4.88 -25.92 7.57
N SER A 253 -5.77 -26.91 7.75
CA SER A 253 -6.37 -27.26 9.03
C SER A 253 -5.33 -27.74 10.05
N ARG A 254 -4.39 -28.61 9.62
CA ARG A 254 -3.28 -29.03 10.48
C ARG A 254 -2.38 -27.86 10.87
N THR A 255 -2.04 -27.01 9.91
CA THR A 255 -1.23 -25.83 10.16
C THR A 255 -1.89 -24.88 11.16
N ALA A 256 -3.19 -24.62 11.04
CA ALA A 256 -3.93 -23.80 11.99
C ALA A 256 -3.91 -24.39 13.40
N CYS A 257 -4.14 -25.70 13.51
CA CYS A 257 -4.07 -26.43 14.79
C CYS A 257 -2.67 -26.36 15.42
N GLU A 258 -1.60 -26.60 14.64
CA GLU A 258 -0.22 -26.55 15.12
C GLU A 258 0.22 -25.15 15.56
N LEU A 259 -0.36 -24.10 14.98
CA LEU A 259 -0.14 -22.69 15.36
C LEU A 259 -1.04 -22.22 16.52
N GLY A 260 -2.07 -23.00 16.92
CA GLY A 260 -3.06 -22.58 17.92
C GLY A 260 -3.95 -21.44 17.42
N TYR A 261 -4.27 -21.40 16.13
CA TYR A 261 -5.12 -20.38 15.51
C TYR A 261 -6.59 -20.79 15.56
N ASP A 262 -7.17 -20.80 16.78
CA ASP A 262 -8.49 -21.37 17.06
C ASP A 262 -9.65 -20.67 16.33
N GLY A 263 -9.49 -19.39 15.98
CA GLY A 263 -10.48 -18.62 15.18
C GLY A 263 -10.35 -18.81 13.68
N LEU A 264 -9.52 -19.76 13.20
CA LEU A 264 -9.28 -20.04 11.79
C LEU A 264 -9.70 -21.45 11.44
N SER A 265 -10.65 -21.61 10.54
CA SER A 265 -11.18 -22.90 10.07
C SER A 265 -11.06 -23.01 8.55
N PHE A 266 -11.00 -24.27 8.07
CA PHE A 266 -10.93 -24.56 6.63
C PHE A 266 -11.95 -25.61 6.25
N LEU A 267 -12.69 -25.35 5.17
CA LEU A 267 -13.77 -26.20 4.70
C LEU A 267 -13.60 -26.51 3.20
N MET A 268 -13.85 -27.76 2.83
CA MET A 268 -13.94 -28.17 1.44
C MET A 268 -15.32 -27.80 0.91
N GLY A 269 -15.39 -27.02 -0.18
CA GLY A 269 -16.69 -26.66 -0.77
C GLY A 269 -16.57 -25.73 -1.97
N ASP A 270 -17.63 -25.74 -2.79
CA ASP A 270 -17.79 -24.80 -3.90
C ASP A 270 -18.35 -23.47 -3.38
N ILE A 271 -17.83 -22.37 -3.90
CA ILE A 271 -18.27 -21.00 -3.59
C ILE A 271 -19.77 -20.82 -3.92
N ALA A 272 -20.24 -21.44 -5.01
CA ALA A 272 -21.62 -21.32 -5.46
C ALA A 272 -22.61 -22.01 -4.49
N ASP A 273 -22.18 -23.07 -3.80
CA ASP A 273 -22.99 -23.89 -2.90
C ASP A 273 -22.84 -23.51 -1.42
N TYR A 274 -21.91 -22.62 -1.09
CA TYR A 274 -21.63 -22.22 0.28
C TYR A 274 -22.81 -21.45 0.89
N LYS A 275 -23.36 -22.03 1.96
CA LYS A 275 -24.57 -21.53 2.64
C LYS A 275 -24.21 -20.92 3.99
N ASP A 276 -23.60 -19.77 3.98
CA ASP A 276 -23.58 -18.90 5.16
C ASP A 276 -24.56 -17.74 4.95
N ASP A 277 -24.91 -17.03 6.02
CA ASP A 277 -25.87 -15.94 5.99
C ASP A 277 -25.23 -14.57 6.28
N SER A 278 -23.96 -14.55 6.67
CA SER A 278 -23.28 -13.29 7.00
C SER A 278 -21.76 -13.36 6.91
N ALA A 279 -21.15 -12.28 6.48
CA ALA A 279 -19.71 -12.02 6.60
C ALA A 279 -19.47 -10.52 6.69
N ASP A 280 -18.50 -10.11 7.52
CA ASP A 280 -18.06 -8.70 7.60
C ASP A 280 -17.05 -8.35 6.50
N MET A 281 -16.20 -9.32 6.18
CA MET A 281 -15.24 -9.23 5.08
C MET A 281 -15.28 -10.49 4.23
N VAL A 282 -15.23 -10.31 2.92
CA VAL A 282 -15.01 -11.40 1.95
C VAL A 282 -13.70 -11.16 1.24
N VAL A 283 -12.87 -12.18 1.22
CA VAL A 283 -11.60 -12.21 0.49
C VAL A 283 -11.69 -13.27 -0.60
N THR A 284 -11.23 -12.95 -1.82
CA THR A 284 -11.16 -13.91 -2.91
C THR A 284 -9.96 -13.57 -3.80
N LEU A 285 -8.85 -14.28 -3.58
CA LEU A 285 -7.58 -13.98 -4.23
C LEU A 285 -7.21 -15.00 -5.29
N HIS A 286 -7.87 -16.13 -5.33
CA HIS A 286 -7.59 -17.25 -6.25
C HIS A 286 -8.85 -17.94 -6.80
N ALA A 287 -10.03 -17.33 -6.65
CA ALA A 287 -11.22 -17.80 -7.34
C ALA A 287 -11.11 -17.45 -8.83
N CYS A 288 -11.21 -18.47 -9.69
CA CYS A 288 -11.01 -18.31 -11.11
C CYS A 288 -12.34 -18.05 -11.82
N ASP A 289 -12.31 -17.13 -12.80
CA ASP A 289 -13.39 -16.86 -13.75
C ASP A 289 -14.73 -16.54 -13.05
N THR A 290 -15.81 -17.24 -13.38
CA THR A 290 -17.14 -17.04 -12.80
C THR A 290 -17.22 -17.33 -11.30
N ALA A 291 -16.30 -18.12 -10.73
CA ALA A 291 -16.24 -18.33 -9.27
C ALA A 291 -16.00 -17.00 -8.52
N THR A 292 -15.26 -16.06 -9.11
CA THR A 292 -15.14 -14.69 -8.57
C THR A 292 -16.51 -14.01 -8.50
N ASP A 293 -17.32 -14.14 -9.54
CA ASP A 293 -18.66 -13.51 -9.61
C ASP A 293 -19.58 -14.07 -8.52
N PHE A 294 -19.57 -15.39 -8.29
CA PHE A 294 -20.34 -16.01 -7.20
C PHE A 294 -19.87 -15.55 -5.82
N ALA A 295 -18.56 -15.37 -5.60
CA ALA A 295 -18.03 -14.81 -4.36
C ALA A 295 -18.55 -13.38 -4.13
N LEU A 296 -18.52 -12.52 -5.17
CA LEU A 296 -19.02 -11.15 -5.10
C LEU A 296 -20.54 -11.11 -4.87
N ILE A 297 -21.32 -12.00 -5.54
CA ILE A 297 -22.76 -12.13 -5.36
C ILE A 297 -23.08 -12.51 -3.91
N ASN A 298 -22.41 -13.50 -3.35
CA ASN A 298 -22.60 -13.91 -1.96
C ASN A 298 -22.24 -12.78 -0.99
N ALA A 299 -21.10 -12.10 -1.20
CA ALA A 299 -20.70 -10.95 -0.40
C ALA A 299 -21.77 -9.84 -0.37
N VAL A 300 -22.40 -9.54 -1.52
CA VAL A 300 -23.47 -8.55 -1.61
C VAL A 300 -24.73 -9.02 -0.90
N LYS A 301 -25.14 -10.28 -1.07
CA LYS A 301 -26.29 -10.88 -0.36
C LYS A 301 -26.12 -10.82 1.16
N TRP A 302 -24.93 -11.07 1.68
CA TRP A 302 -24.60 -10.99 3.11
C TRP A 302 -24.42 -9.56 3.61
N ASN A 303 -24.58 -8.56 2.76
CA ASN A 303 -24.39 -7.16 3.10
C ASN A 303 -23.00 -6.90 3.70
N THR A 304 -21.98 -7.59 3.19
CA THR A 304 -20.59 -7.54 3.64
C THR A 304 -20.05 -6.12 3.65
N LYS A 305 -19.27 -5.76 4.68
CA LYS A 305 -18.71 -4.39 4.81
C LYS A 305 -17.53 -4.15 3.88
N VAL A 306 -16.69 -5.16 3.70
CA VAL A 306 -15.44 -5.07 2.92
C VAL A 306 -15.32 -6.29 2.01
N ILE A 307 -14.99 -6.05 0.74
CA ILE A 307 -14.69 -7.09 -0.24
C ILE A 307 -13.31 -6.81 -0.82
N LEU A 308 -12.42 -7.80 -0.78
CA LEU A 308 -11.09 -7.76 -1.39
C LEU A 308 -10.99 -8.91 -2.39
N SER A 309 -11.00 -8.58 -3.69
CA SER A 309 -10.96 -9.58 -4.77
C SER A 309 -9.79 -9.33 -5.70
N VAL A 310 -9.01 -10.37 -6.00
CA VAL A 310 -7.93 -10.34 -7.01
C VAL A 310 -8.24 -11.42 -8.05
N PRO A 311 -9.03 -11.12 -9.08
CA PRO A 311 -9.36 -12.05 -10.13
C PRO A 311 -8.11 -12.50 -10.89
N CYS A 312 -7.92 -13.80 -11.05
CA CYS A 312 -6.75 -14.35 -11.74
C CYS A 312 -7.06 -14.86 -13.16
N CYS A 313 -8.32 -15.10 -13.48
CA CYS A 313 -8.78 -15.59 -14.78
C CYS A 313 -10.09 -14.88 -15.16
N GLN A 314 -10.25 -14.53 -16.44
CA GLN A 314 -11.42 -13.87 -16.98
C GLN A 314 -11.67 -14.43 -18.39
N HIS A 315 -12.14 -15.70 -18.48
CA HIS A 315 -12.38 -16.37 -19.77
C HIS A 315 -13.83 -16.27 -20.25
N GLU A 316 -14.78 -16.09 -19.33
CA GLU A 316 -16.20 -16.07 -19.61
C GLU A 316 -16.59 -15.16 -20.79
N LEU A 317 -16.09 -13.91 -20.79
CA LEU A 317 -16.45 -12.93 -21.81
C LEU A 317 -15.61 -13.03 -23.10
N PHE A 318 -14.51 -13.80 -23.09
CA PHE A 318 -13.58 -13.85 -24.23
C PHE A 318 -14.25 -14.23 -25.55
N GLY A 319 -15.18 -15.18 -25.51
CA GLY A 319 -15.94 -15.62 -26.68
C GLY A 319 -17.15 -14.77 -27.02
N GLN A 320 -17.59 -13.93 -26.09
CA GLN A 320 -18.81 -13.13 -26.23
C GLN A 320 -18.57 -11.75 -26.85
N ILE A 321 -17.39 -11.14 -26.62
CA ILE A 321 -17.09 -9.74 -26.98
C ILE A 321 -17.24 -9.53 -28.48
N GLU A 322 -18.21 -8.68 -28.86
CA GLU A 322 -18.46 -8.23 -30.23
C GLU A 322 -18.53 -6.70 -30.26
N ASN A 323 -17.69 -6.06 -31.10
CA ASN A 323 -17.72 -4.61 -31.29
C ASN A 323 -17.08 -4.25 -32.64
N GLU A 324 -17.86 -3.73 -33.57
CA GLU A 324 -17.40 -3.43 -34.94
C GLU A 324 -16.20 -2.47 -34.98
N VAL A 325 -16.20 -1.44 -34.14
CA VAL A 325 -15.13 -0.44 -34.09
C VAL A 325 -13.81 -1.01 -33.57
N MET A 326 -13.89 -1.94 -32.59
CA MET A 326 -12.72 -2.54 -31.97
C MET A 326 -12.27 -3.85 -32.64
N ASN A 327 -13.07 -4.46 -33.51
CA ASN A 327 -12.72 -5.70 -34.20
C ASN A 327 -11.34 -5.72 -34.86
N PRO A 328 -10.85 -4.65 -35.54
CA PRO A 328 -9.48 -4.65 -36.09
C PRO A 328 -8.39 -4.86 -35.06
N MET A 329 -8.64 -4.51 -33.80
CA MET A 329 -7.72 -4.69 -32.68
C MET A 329 -7.97 -6.05 -31.99
N LEU A 330 -9.23 -6.38 -31.72
CA LEU A 330 -9.64 -7.59 -30.98
C LEU A 330 -9.45 -8.90 -31.76
N ARG A 331 -9.21 -8.84 -33.08
CA ARG A 331 -8.81 -10.01 -33.87
C ARG A 331 -7.46 -10.60 -33.44
N HIS A 332 -6.63 -9.83 -32.72
CA HIS A 332 -5.38 -10.31 -32.17
C HIS A 332 -5.63 -10.91 -30.78
N GLY A 333 -5.48 -12.23 -30.65
CA GLY A 333 -5.83 -12.98 -29.43
C GLY A 333 -5.26 -12.41 -28.14
N ILE A 334 -3.99 -11.98 -28.14
CA ILE A 334 -3.35 -11.38 -26.96
C ILE A 334 -4.02 -10.05 -26.55
N ILE A 335 -4.48 -9.25 -27.52
CA ILE A 335 -5.18 -7.99 -27.24
C ILE A 335 -6.59 -8.28 -26.73
N ARG A 336 -7.27 -9.24 -27.35
CA ARG A 336 -8.60 -9.69 -26.91
C ARG A 336 -8.55 -10.21 -25.47
N ASP A 337 -7.57 -11.04 -25.12
CA ASP A 337 -7.38 -11.56 -23.75
C ASP A 337 -7.22 -10.42 -22.73
N LYS A 338 -6.31 -9.48 -23.00
CA LYS A 338 -6.10 -8.31 -22.12
C LYS A 338 -7.33 -7.41 -22.02
N PHE A 339 -8.04 -7.22 -23.12
CA PHE A 339 -9.26 -6.42 -23.11
C PHE A 339 -10.39 -7.12 -22.35
N THR A 340 -10.54 -8.45 -22.52
CA THR A 340 -11.51 -9.26 -21.76
C THR A 340 -11.28 -9.14 -20.26
N GLU A 341 -10.02 -9.24 -19.83
CA GLU A 341 -9.61 -9.06 -18.44
C GLU A 341 -10.08 -7.72 -17.87
N LEU A 342 -9.75 -6.63 -18.56
CA LEU A 342 -10.11 -5.28 -18.12
C LEU A 342 -11.62 -5.02 -18.16
N LEU A 343 -12.32 -5.50 -19.19
CA LEU A 343 -13.76 -5.35 -19.32
C LEU A 343 -14.51 -6.10 -18.21
N THR A 344 -14.12 -7.36 -17.95
CA THR A 344 -14.74 -8.18 -16.90
C THR A 344 -14.60 -7.53 -15.53
N ASP A 345 -13.39 -7.10 -15.17
CA ASP A 345 -13.15 -6.49 -13.86
C ASP A 345 -13.79 -5.09 -13.76
N GLY A 346 -13.84 -4.34 -14.85
CA GLY A 346 -14.59 -3.07 -14.94
C GLY A 346 -16.09 -3.26 -14.73
N LEU A 347 -16.70 -4.30 -15.33
CA LEU A 347 -18.10 -4.64 -15.12
C LEU A 347 -18.36 -5.08 -13.67
N ARG A 348 -17.49 -5.89 -13.07
CA ARG A 348 -17.59 -6.26 -11.65
C ARG A 348 -17.56 -5.02 -10.74
N ALA A 349 -16.66 -4.08 -11.01
CA ALA A 349 -16.56 -2.83 -10.26
C ALA A 349 -17.85 -2.01 -10.36
N LEU A 350 -18.36 -1.75 -11.56
CA LEU A 350 -19.62 -1.01 -11.79
C LEU A 350 -20.81 -1.69 -11.13
N LYS A 351 -20.87 -3.03 -11.17
CA LYS A 351 -21.95 -3.78 -10.53
C LYS A 351 -21.91 -3.63 -9.00
N LEU A 352 -20.75 -3.69 -8.40
CA LEU A 352 -20.58 -3.44 -6.94
C LEU A 352 -20.94 -2.00 -6.58
N GLU A 353 -20.57 -1.01 -7.40
CA GLU A 353 -20.97 0.38 -7.19
C GLU A 353 -22.49 0.58 -7.28
N GLU A 354 -23.14 -0.07 -8.24
CA GLU A 354 -24.60 -0.13 -8.32
C GLU A 354 -25.23 -0.70 -7.04
N MET A 355 -24.59 -1.70 -6.41
CA MET A 355 -25.03 -2.31 -5.15
C MET A 355 -24.67 -1.50 -3.90
N GLY A 356 -24.10 -0.29 -4.05
CA GLY A 356 -23.83 0.65 -2.97
C GLY A 356 -22.47 0.52 -2.32
N TYR A 357 -21.50 -0.07 -3.01
CA TYR A 357 -20.10 -0.09 -2.59
C TYR A 357 -19.33 1.09 -3.21
N ARG A 358 -18.35 1.60 -2.48
CA ARG A 358 -17.27 2.40 -3.05
C ARG A 358 -16.18 1.44 -3.50
N VAL A 359 -15.82 1.50 -4.77
CA VAL A 359 -14.84 0.59 -5.37
C VAL A 359 -13.57 1.35 -5.73
N ASP A 360 -12.43 0.77 -5.36
CA ASP A 360 -11.10 1.19 -5.78
C ASP A 360 -10.42 0.02 -6.51
N MET A 361 -9.90 0.28 -7.72
CA MET A 361 -9.06 -0.66 -8.45
C MET A 361 -7.60 -0.38 -8.09
N ILE A 362 -6.91 -1.37 -7.48
CA ILE A 362 -5.59 -1.18 -6.89
C ILE A 362 -4.60 -2.15 -7.53
N GLU A 363 -3.40 -1.68 -7.89
CA GLU A 363 -2.31 -2.58 -8.25
C GLU A 363 -1.81 -3.31 -6.98
N PHE A 364 -2.06 -4.62 -6.93
CA PHE A 364 -1.81 -5.46 -5.74
C PHE A 364 -0.37 -5.95 -5.66
N THR A 365 0.20 -6.41 -6.79
CA THR A 365 1.59 -6.88 -6.87
C THR A 365 2.27 -6.28 -8.10
N SER A 366 3.62 -6.26 -8.12
CA SER A 366 4.33 -5.83 -9.32
C SER A 366 4.12 -6.81 -10.48
N GLN A 367 4.03 -6.29 -11.70
CA GLN A 367 3.87 -7.07 -12.94
C GLN A 367 5.00 -8.10 -13.18
N GLU A 368 6.15 -7.97 -12.50
CA GLU A 368 7.25 -8.92 -12.56
C GLU A 368 6.88 -10.33 -12.05
N HIS A 369 5.81 -10.43 -11.24
CA HIS A 369 5.41 -11.68 -10.59
C HIS A 369 4.11 -12.28 -11.13
N THR A 370 3.21 -11.45 -11.66
CA THR A 370 1.96 -11.88 -12.30
C THR A 370 1.47 -10.80 -13.25
N ALA A 371 1.00 -11.20 -14.43
CA ALA A 371 0.40 -10.28 -15.38
C ALA A 371 -0.98 -9.78 -14.92
N LYS A 372 -1.64 -10.50 -14.01
CA LYS A 372 -2.98 -10.21 -13.47
C LYS A 372 -2.84 -9.81 -12.01
N ASN A 373 -2.75 -8.52 -11.77
CA ASN A 373 -2.37 -7.94 -10.47
C ASN A 373 -3.33 -6.86 -9.97
N ILE A 374 -4.52 -6.76 -10.53
CA ILE A 374 -5.54 -5.79 -10.11
C ILE A 374 -6.36 -6.36 -8.96
N MET A 375 -6.45 -5.62 -7.87
CA MET A 375 -7.38 -5.89 -6.77
C MET A 375 -8.59 -4.99 -6.89
N ILE A 376 -9.77 -5.56 -6.80
CA ILE A 376 -11.05 -4.89 -6.58
C ILE A 376 -11.24 -4.76 -5.07
N ARG A 377 -11.08 -3.57 -4.51
CA ARG A 377 -11.37 -3.26 -3.11
C ARG A 377 -12.72 -2.54 -3.06
N ALA A 378 -13.72 -3.19 -2.48
CA ALA A 378 -15.05 -2.62 -2.36
C ALA A 378 -15.44 -2.46 -0.88
N VAL A 379 -15.85 -1.25 -0.49
CA VAL A 379 -16.27 -0.91 0.87
C VAL A 379 -17.70 -0.44 0.85
N LYS A 380 -18.57 -1.07 1.67
CA LYS A 380 -19.99 -0.73 1.76
C LYS A 380 -20.17 0.72 2.25
N GLY A 381 -21.06 1.47 1.59
CA GLY A 381 -21.40 2.83 1.99
C GLY A 381 -21.13 3.87 0.90
N MET A 382 -21.66 3.67 -0.30
CA MET A 382 -21.72 4.73 -1.32
C MET A 382 -22.72 5.82 -0.85
N PRO A 383 -22.27 7.06 -0.60
CA PRO A 383 -23.11 8.07 0.07
C PRO A 383 -24.21 8.66 -0.82
N TYR A 384 -24.16 8.43 -2.16
CA TYR A 384 -25.06 9.10 -3.09
C TYR A 384 -25.80 8.11 -3.99
N LYS A 385 -27.13 7.99 -3.80
CA LYS A 385 -28.02 7.20 -4.65
C LYS A 385 -27.88 7.52 -6.16
N LYS A 386 -27.54 8.78 -6.49
CA LYS A 386 -27.28 9.19 -7.88
C LYS A 386 -26.09 8.47 -8.49
N LYS A 387 -25.01 8.24 -7.73
CA LYS A 387 -23.83 7.48 -8.21
C LYS A 387 -24.16 6.01 -8.46
N MET A 388 -24.94 5.37 -7.59
CA MET A 388 -25.40 3.99 -7.76
C MET A 388 -26.23 3.83 -9.05
N ILE A 389 -27.14 4.76 -9.31
CA ILE A 389 -27.96 4.78 -10.55
C ILE A 389 -27.07 4.99 -11.78
N GLN A 390 -26.08 5.87 -11.68
CA GLN A 390 -25.13 6.15 -12.75
C GLN A 390 -24.29 4.91 -13.06
N ALA A 391 -23.72 4.24 -12.06
CA ALA A 391 -22.96 3.02 -12.23
C ALA A 391 -23.77 1.91 -12.90
N GLY A 392 -25.06 1.73 -12.53
CA GLY A 392 -25.95 0.78 -13.19
C GLY A 392 -26.21 1.12 -14.67
N ARG A 393 -26.35 2.41 -15.03
CA ARG A 393 -26.48 2.83 -16.43
C ARG A 393 -25.20 2.58 -17.23
N GLU A 394 -24.04 2.88 -16.65
CA GLU A 394 -22.72 2.64 -17.27
C GLU A 394 -22.45 1.15 -17.45
N TYR A 395 -22.86 0.33 -16.48
CA TYR A 395 -22.81 -1.12 -16.56
C TYR A 395 -23.60 -1.66 -17.76
N GLU A 396 -24.88 -1.28 -17.88
CA GLU A 396 -25.71 -1.75 -18.99
C GLU A 396 -25.23 -1.23 -20.36
N ALA A 397 -24.76 0.03 -20.42
CA ALA A 397 -24.17 0.60 -21.63
C ALA A 397 -22.93 -0.16 -22.12
N LEU A 398 -22.05 -0.59 -21.21
CA LEU A 398 -20.88 -1.41 -21.57
C LEU A 398 -21.29 -2.81 -22.06
N LYS A 399 -22.25 -3.45 -21.40
CA LYS A 399 -22.77 -4.74 -21.81
C LYS A 399 -23.34 -4.67 -23.23
N GLU A 400 -24.18 -3.67 -23.52
CA GLU A 400 -24.76 -3.45 -24.82
C GLU A 400 -23.70 -3.17 -25.90
N ALA A 401 -22.72 -2.29 -25.57
CA ALA A 401 -21.64 -1.91 -26.49
C ALA A 401 -20.77 -3.09 -26.93
N PHE A 402 -20.59 -4.10 -26.07
CA PHE A 402 -19.74 -5.26 -26.33
C PHE A 402 -20.50 -6.57 -26.50
N GLY A 403 -21.85 -6.57 -26.45
CA GLY A 403 -22.68 -7.74 -26.62
C GLY A 403 -22.48 -8.83 -25.56
N VAL A 404 -22.14 -8.48 -24.31
CA VAL A 404 -21.74 -9.44 -23.29
C VAL A 404 -22.78 -9.66 -22.20
N HIS A 405 -22.80 -10.88 -21.64
CA HIS A 405 -23.73 -11.33 -20.60
C HIS A 405 -22.92 -12.02 -19.47
N PRO A 406 -22.33 -11.25 -18.54
CA PRO A 406 -21.49 -11.81 -17.50
C PRO A 406 -22.30 -12.48 -16.38
N ALA A 407 -21.73 -13.49 -15.72
CA ALA A 407 -22.34 -14.22 -14.60
C ALA A 407 -22.74 -13.29 -13.44
N ILE A 408 -22.05 -12.17 -13.27
CA ILE A 408 -22.38 -11.17 -12.24
C ILE A 408 -23.76 -10.51 -12.43
N ASP A 409 -24.42 -10.69 -13.61
CA ASP A 409 -25.81 -10.28 -13.83
C ASP A 409 -26.81 -10.96 -12.89
N LEU A 410 -26.42 -12.12 -12.30
CA LEU A 410 -27.22 -12.79 -11.28
C LEU A 410 -27.30 -12.00 -9.96
N MET A 411 -26.41 -11.02 -9.76
CA MET A 411 -26.45 -10.10 -8.62
C MET A 411 -27.64 -9.15 -8.76
N ARG A 412 -28.61 -9.26 -7.85
CA ARG A 412 -29.83 -8.45 -7.83
C ARG A 412 -29.89 -7.58 -6.58
N LYS A 413 -30.56 -6.42 -6.69
CA LYS A 413 -30.99 -5.63 -5.52
C LYS A 413 -32.16 -6.37 -4.88
N GLU A 414 -32.05 -6.66 -3.59
CA GLU A 414 -33.18 -7.05 -2.75
C GLU A 414 -34.12 -5.86 -2.49
#